data_c93a8449ca011b8fdb63208e9002c1c5
#
_entry.id   c93a8449ca011b8fdb63208e9002c1c5
#
_cell.length_a   1.000
_cell.length_b   1.000
_cell.length_c   1.000
_cell.angle_alpha   90.00
_cell.angle_beta   90.00
_cell.angle_gamma   90.00
#
_symmetry.space_group_name_H-M   'P 1'
#
loop_
_entity.id
_entity.type
_entity.pdbx_description
1 polymer ?
#
loop_
_entity_poly.entity_id
_entity_poly.type
_entity_poly.pdbx_seq_one_letter_code
_entity_poly.pdbx_strand_id
1 'polypeptide(L)'
;MLNLARMVDIKPQSGTHVAPINLKLMEMEQFARYTLEKEILNRLRGRVTPRQEEEYRSNIETYRVLEADMSQPDRTARMLELDNAFHRKSFELCGMEAHYDHMLASLQHVERIRKFSLQTEENKSVCSSHTAILEALLHGSADDVSEALESHLSRYKQSVAQARSVHPEYFIDE
;
A
#
# COMPACT_ATOMS: atom_id res chain seq x y z
N MET A 1 -20.33 -9.55 3.57
CA MET A 1 -19.08 -9.07 2.95
C MET A 1 -17.80 -9.60 3.63
N LEU A 2 -17.59 -9.39 4.95
CA LEU A 2 -16.35 -9.83 5.64
C LEU A 2 -16.04 -11.32 5.53
N ASN A 3 -17.06 -12.18 5.50
CA ASN A 3 -16.87 -13.63 5.32
C ASN A 3 -16.43 -14.00 3.89
N LEU A 4 -16.90 -13.27 2.86
CA LEU A 4 -16.47 -13.46 1.48
C LEU A 4 -14.99 -13.05 1.27
N ALA A 5 -14.53 -12.06 2.04
CA ALA A 5 -13.14 -11.62 2.05
C ALA A 5 -12.23 -12.49 2.95
N ARG A 6 -12.77 -13.55 3.56
CA ARG A 6 -12.04 -14.40 4.52
C ARG A 6 -11.42 -13.62 5.69
N MET A 7 -12.05 -12.53 6.10
CA MET A 7 -11.59 -11.67 7.19
C MET A 7 -12.11 -12.12 8.56
N VAL A 8 -13.15 -12.93 8.56
CA VAL A 8 -13.76 -13.45 9.79
C VAL A 8 -14.12 -14.93 9.65
N ASP A 9 -13.92 -15.65 10.72
CA ASP A 9 -14.35 -17.03 10.92
C ASP A 9 -15.63 -17.04 11.77
N ILE A 10 -16.73 -17.54 11.18
CA ILE A 10 -18.00 -17.68 11.88
C ILE A 10 -18.07 -19.11 12.40
N LYS A 11 -17.98 -19.27 13.73
CA LYS A 11 -18.14 -20.57 14.38
C LYS A 11 -19.55 -20.68 14.97
N PRO A 12 -20.38 -21.63 14.50
CA PRO A 12 -21.72 -21.84 15.06
C PRO A 12 -21.64 -21.94 16.59
N GLN A 13 -22.50 -21.20 17.29
CA GLN A 13 -22.60 -21.14 18.76
C GLN A 13 -21.35 -20.57 19.50
N SER A 14 -20.25 -20.25 18.79
CA SER A 14 -19.01 -19.70 19.39
C SER A 14 -18.72 -18.27 18.97
N GLY A 15 -19.54 -17.68 18.10
CA GLY A 15 -19.40 -16.28 17.67
C GLY A 15 -18.57 -16.11 16.40
N THR A 16 -18.16 -14.87 16.15
CA THR A 16 -17.36 -14.45 15.00
C THR A 16 -15.98 -14.03 15.48
N HIS A 17 -14.94 -14.59 14.88
CA HIS A 17 -13.56 -14.31 15.20
C HIS A 17 -12.87 -13.66 13.99
N VAL A 18 -11.87 -12.82 14.24
CA VAL A 18 -11.02 -12.29 13.17
C VAL A 18 -10.16 -13.43 12.63
N ALA A 19 -10.21 -13.67 11.32
CA ALA A 19 -9.41 -14.70 10.68
C ALA A 19 -7.91 -14.32 10.69
N PRO A 20 -6.99 -15.28 10.74
CA PRO A 20 -5.56 -15.03 10.56
C PRO A 20 -5.26 -14.36 9.22
N ILE A 21 -4.08 -13.74 9.11
CA ILE A 21 -3.56 -13.25 7.83
C ILE A 21 -3.09 -14.46 7.03
N ASN A 22 -3.71 -14.69 5.88
CA ASN A 22 -3.30 -15.74 4.96
C ASN A 22 -2.21 -15.19 4.04
N LEU A 23 -0.98 -15.71 4.16
CA LEU A 23 0.19 -15.20 3.43
C LEU A 23 0.07 -15.45 1.93
N LYS A 24 -0.49 -16.58 1.52
CA LYS A 24 -0.70 -16.90 0.10
C LYS A 24 -1.72 -15.95 -0.54
N LEU A 25 -2.82 -15.65 0.13
CA LEU A 25 -3.79 -14.67 -0.36
C LEU A 25 -3.18 -13.28 -0.42
N MET A 26 -2.40 -12.89 0.59
CA MET A 26 -1.69 -11.61 0.61
C MET A 26 -0.70 -11.47 -0.56
N GLU A 27 0.03 -12.53 -0.91
CA GLU A 27 0.90 -12.53 -2.09
C GLU A 27 0.11 -12.36 -3.39
N MET A 28 -1.07 -12.98 -3.51
CA MET A 28 -1.97 -12.79 -4.65
C MET A 28 -2.51 -11.36 -4.74
N GLU A 29 -2.90 -10.77 -3.59
CA GLU A 29 -3.31 -9.37 -3.49
C GLU A 29 -2.18 -8.43 -3.94
N GLN A 30 -0.95 -8.65 -3.48
CA GLN A 30 0.21 -7.86 -3.87
C GLN A 30 0.57 -8.00 -5.35
N PHE A 31 0.46 -9.20 -5.90
CA PHE A 31 0.67 -9.43 -7.34
C PHE A 31 -0.34 -8.65 -8.19
N ALA A 32 -1.62 -8.69 -7.81
CA ALA A 32 -2.66 -7.95 -8.50
C ALA A 32 -2.42 -6.43 -8.41
N ARG A 33 -2.08 -5.93 -7.22
CA ARG A 33 -1.74 -4.53 -6.98
C ARG A 33 -0.57 -4.09 -7.86
N TYR A 34 0.55 -4.82 -7.81
CA TYR A 34 1.73 -4.50 -8.61
C TYR A 34 1.41 -4.46 -10.11
N THR A 35 0.66 -5.46 -10.61
CA THR A 35 0.32 -5.54 -12.03
C THR A 35 -0.50 -4.35 -12.50
N LEU A 36 -1.52 -3.96 -11.74
CA LEU A 36 -2.38 -2.83 -12.08
C LEU A 36 -1.64 -1.50 -11.96
N GLU A 37 -0.96 -1.26 -10.85
CA GLU A 37 -0.24 -0.01 -10.62
C GLU A 37 0.89 0.18 -11.64
N LYS A 38 1.65 -0.88 -11.96
CA LYS A 38 2.69 -0.84 -12.98
C LYS A 38 2.14 -0.39 -14.34
N GLU A 39 1.04 -0.98 -14.77
CA GLU A 39 0.42 -0.61 -16.05
C GLU A 39 -0.04 0.85 -16.05
N ILE A 40 -0.68 1.30 -14.98
CA ILE A 40 -1.15 2.69 -14.83
C ILE A 40 0.02 3.68 -14.84
N LEU A 41 1.08 3.41 -14.08
CA LEU A 41 2.27 4.27 -14.05
C LEU A 41 2.95 4.34 -15.42
N ASN A 42 3.05 3.23 -16.14
CA ASN A 42 3.61 3.21 -17.48
C ASN A 42 2.79 4.03 -18.49
N ARG A 43 1.46 4.06 -18.36
CA ARG A 43 0.59 4.94 -19.17
C ARG A 43 0.82 6.42 -18.90
N LEU A 44 1.16 6.78 -17.66
CA LEU A 44 1.42 8.16 -17.24
C LEU A 44 2.86 8.61 -17.50
N ARG A 45 3.78 7.70 -17.67
CA ARG A 45 5.22 7.99 -17.80
C ARG A 45 5.48 9.05 -18.87
N GLY A 46 6.18 10.13 -18.46
CA GLY A 46 6.49 11.28 -19.31
C GLY A 46 5.29 12.15 -19.71
N ARG A 47 4.11 11.95 -19.09
CA ARG A 47 2.88 12.72 -19.35
C ARG A 47 2.39 13.54 -18.17
N VAL A 48 3.07 13.44 -17.04
CA VAL A 48 2.74 14.20 -15.82
C VAL A 48 3.07 15.67 -16.06
N THR A 49 2.08 16.54 -15.86
CA THR A 49 2.27 18.00 -15.98
C THR A 49 2.95 18.55 -14.72
N PRO A 50 3.59 19.77 -14.80
CA PRO A 50 4.20 20.39 -13.63
C PRO A 50 3.24 20.58 -12.44
N ARG A 51 1.97 20.85 -12.69
CA ARG A 51 0.93 20.93 -11.66
C ARG A 51 0.70 19.58 -10.96
N GLN A 52 0.62 18.50 -11.76
CA GLN A 52 0.41 17.16 -11.23
C GLN A 52 1.63 16.67 -10.46
N GLU A 53 2.85 17.00 -10.91
CA GLU A 53 4.09 16.77 -10.18
C GLU A 53 4.04 17.44 -8.81
N GLU A 54 3.65 18.71 -8.73
CA GLU A 54 3.53 19.45 -7.48
C GLU A 54 2.52 18.79 -6.52
N GLU A 55 1.41 18.25 -7.05
CA GLU A 55 0.43 17.52 -6.24
C GLU A 55 1.04 16.24 -5.62
N TYR A 56 1.86 15.49 -6.37
CA TYR A 56 2.60 14.34 -5.83
C TYR A 56 3.63 14.75 -4.77
N ARG A 57 4.43 15.80 -5.06
CA ARG A 57 5.44 16.29 -4.12
C ARG A 57 4.82 16.81 -2.82
N SER A 58 3.70 17.50 -2.90
CA SER A 58 2.93 17.97 -1.75
C SER A 58 2.41 16.80 -0.89
N ASN A 59 1.93 15.72 -1.52
CA ASN A 59 1.52 14.51 -0.80
C ASN A 59 2.71 13.88 -0.05
N ILE A 60 3.85 13.70 -0.73
CA ILE A 60 5.08 13.13 -0.13
C ILE A 60 5.55 14.01 1.05
N GLU A 61 5.53 15.33 0.90
CA GLU A 61 5.95 16.25 1.98
C GLU A 61 5.00 16.21 3.18
N THR A 62 3.69 16.17 2.93
CA THR A 62 2.68 16.00 4.00
C THR A 62 2.88 14.68 4.74
N TYR A 63 3.19 13.61 4.02
CA TYR A 63 3.52 12.32 4.63
C TYR A 63 4.79 12.41 5.49
N ARG A 64 5.84 13.08 4.99
CA ARG A 64 7.11 13.26 5.72
C ARG A 64 6.93 14.02 7.03
N VAL A 65 6.16 15.11 7.02
CA VAL A 65 5.84 15.87 8.23
C VAL A 65 5.11 15.01 9.25
N LEU A 66 4.14 14.24 8.80
CA LEU A 66 3.37 13.34 9.66
C LEU A 66 4.21 12.15 10.19
N GLU A 67 5.14 11.65 9.36
CA GLU A 67 6.08 10.59 9.76
C GLU A 67 7.02 11.06 10.89
N ALA A 68 7.45 12.31 10.86
CA ALA A 68 8.35 12.90 11.85
C ALA A 68 7.70 13.20 13.21
N ASP A 69 6.37 13.38 13.25
CA ASP A 69 5.65 13.74 14.47
C ASP A 69 4.83 12.56 15.03
N MET A 70 5.41 11.86 15.99
CA MET A 70 4.79 10.71 16.67
C MET A 70 3.64 11.09 17.58
N SER A 71 3.47 12.37 17.92
CA SER A 71 2.45 12.86 18.86
C SER A 71 1.07 13.08 18.23
N GLN A 72 0.99 13.05 16.88
CA GLN A 72 -0.25 13.33 16.16
C GLN A 72 -1.33 12.28 16.44
N PRO A 73 -2.54 12.69 16.83
CA PRO A 73 -3.67 11.77 16.92
C PRO A 73 -3.98 11.20 15.54
N ASP A 74 -4.44 9.95 15.51
CA ASP A 74 -4.83 9.23 14.28
C ASP A 74 -3.72 9.16 13.20
N ARG A 75 -2.44 9.34 13.60
CA ARG A 75 -1.27 9.37 12.72
C ARG A 75 -1.27 8.20 11.75
N THR A 76 -1.44 6.97 12.25
CA THR A 76 -1.43 5.75 11.41
C THR A 76 -2.53 5.78 10.34
N ALA A 77 -3.74 6.21 10.69
CA ALA A 77 -4.85 6.32 9.74
C ALA A 77 -4.55 7.37 8.66
N ARG A 78 -4.07 8.55 9.08
CA ARG A 78 -3.71 9.64 8.15
C ARG A 78 -2.55 9.28 7.22
N MET A 79 -1.54 8.56 7.73
CA MET A 79 -0.43 8.05 6.90
C MET A 79 -0.94 7.06 5.86
N LEU A 80 -1.85 6.16 6.23
CA LEU A 80 -2.46 5.22 5.30
C LEU A 80 -3.30 5.93 4.24
N GLU A 81 -4.05 6.97 4.62
CA GLU A 81 -4.81 7.80 3.68
C GLU A 81 -3.90 8.51 2.67
N LEU A 82 -2.78 9.10 3.13
CA LEU A 82 -1.81 9.76 2.25
C LEU A 82 -1.12 8.77 1.30
N ASP A 83 -0.75 7.59 1.79
CA ASP A 83 -0.19 6.53 0.96
C ASP A 83 -1.21 6.07 -0.11
N ASN A 84 -2.46 5.84 0.27
CA ASN A 84 -3.53 5.52 -0.66
C ASN A 84 -3.78 6.65 -1.67
N ALA A 85 -3.74 7.91 -1.25
CA ALA A 85 -3.92 9.06 -2.13
C ALA A 85 -2.79 9.19 -3.16
N PHE A 86 -1.53 8.91 -2.76
CA PHE A 86 -0.40 8.88 -3.69
C PHE A 86 -0.62 7.88 -4.83
N HIS A 87 -0.97 6.65 -4.51
CA HIS A 87 -1.21 5.60 -5.52
C HIS A 87 -2.48 5.87 -6.35
N ARG A 88 -3.57 6.27 -5.68
CA ARG A 88 -4.85 6.61 -6.32
C ARG A 88 -4.71 7.68 -7.39
N LYS A 89 -3.85 8.68 -7.15
CA LYS A 89 -3.60 9.79 -8.07
C LYS A 89 -3.26 9.34 -9.48
N SER A 90 -2.45 8.30 -9.61
CA SER A 90 -2.09 7.75 -10.93
C SER A 90 -3.29 7.18 -11.68
N PHE A 91 -4.20 6.53 -10.98
CA PHE A 91 -5.44 6.01 -11.58
C PHE A 91 -6.38 7.14 -11.98
N GLU A 92 -6.53 8.17 -11.14
CA GLU A 92 -7.34 9.36 -11.45
C GLU A 92 -6.86 10.05 -12.72
N LEU A 93 -5.54 10.23 -12.86
CA LEU A 93 -4.95 10.84 -14.05
C LEU A 93 -5.14 10.02 -15.34
N CYS A 94 -5.41 8.73 -15.20
CA CYS A 94 -5.78 7.82 -16.29
C CYS A 94 -7.30 7.68 -16.50
N GLY A 95 -8.15 8.33 -15.68
CA GLY A 95 -9.60 8.13 -15.71
C GLY A 95 -10.04 6.73 -15.26
N MET A 96 -9.27 6.11 -14.33
CA MET A 96 -9.45 4.73 -13.89
C MET A 96 -9.60 4.61 -12.36
N GLU A 97 -10.09 5.65 -11.70
CA GLU A 97 -10.26 5.70 -10.23
C GLU A 97 -11.12 4.58 -9.66
N ALA A 98 -12.17 4.16 -10.39
CA ALA A 98 -13.00 3.03 -9.98
C ALA A 98 -12.23 1.71 -9.91
N HIS A 99 -11.20 1.53 -10.75
CA HIS A 99 -10.33 0.35 -10.71
C HIS A 99 -9.44 0.37 -9.46
N TYR A 100 -8.96 1.56 -9.06
CA TYR A 100 -8.23 1.70 -7.81
C TYR A 100 -9.10 1.33 -6.61
N ASP A 101 -10.34 1.80 -6.55
CA ASP A 101 -11.27 1.53 -5.47
C ASP A 101 -11.58 0.02 -5.36
N HIS A 102 -11.77 -0.65 -6.50
CA HIS A 102 -11.96 -2.11 -6.54
C HIS A 102 -10.71 -2.87 -6.08
N MET A 103 -9.54 -2.46 -6.55
CA MET A 103 -8.27 -3.04 -6.13
C MET A 103 -8.09 -2.87 -4.62
N LEU A 104 -8.22 -1.66 -4.10
CA LEU A 104 -8.06 -1.36 -2.67
C LEU A 104 -9.02 -2.19 -1.82
N ALA A 105 -10.28 -2.33 -2.24
CA ALA A 105 -11.27 -3.16 -1.56
C ALA A 105 -10.90 -4.65 -1.52
N SER A 106 -10.04 -5.12 -2.42
CA SER A 106 -9.56 -6.52 -2.46
C SER A 106 -8.30 -6.76 -1.61
N LEU A 107 -7.56 -5.70 -1.22
CA LEU A 107 -6.28 -5.79 -0.50
C LEU A 107 -6.45 -6.03 1.02
N GLN A 108 -7.27 -6.98 1.43
CA GLN A 108 -7.68 -7.15 2.82
C GLN A 108 -6.53 -7.61 3.75
N HIS A 109 -5.73 -8.57 3.30
CA HIS A 109 -4.57 -9.06 4.06
C HIS A 109 -3.43 -8.06 4.03
N VAL A 110 -3.18 -7.45 2.88
CA VAL A 110 -2.16 -6.40 2.69
C VAL A 110 -2.44 -5.20 3.59
N GLU A 111 -3.69 -4.71 3.67
CA GLU A 111 -4.06 -3.57 4.50
C GLU A 111 -3.79 -3.80 6.00
N ARG A 112 -3.96 -5.03 6.48
CA ARG A 112 -3.64 -5.38 7.88
C ARG A 112 -2.15 -5.26 8.15
N ILE A 113 -1.30 -5.73 7.25
CA ILE A 113 0.16 -5.61 7.34
C ILE A 113 0.60 -4.15 7.21
N ARG A 114 0.02 -3.37 6.31
CA ARG A 114 0.31 -1.93 6.17
C ARG A 114 0.03 -1.19 7.47
N LYS A 115 -1.14 -1.44 8.10
CA LYS A 115 -1.48 -0.83 9.40
C LYS A 115 -0.51 -1.21 10.50
N PHE A 116 -0.10 -2.48 10.58
CA PHE A 116 0.92 -2.93 11.52
C PHE A 116 2.25 -2.21 11.28
N SER A 117 2.70 -2.18 10.05
CA SER A 117 3.96 -1.53 9.64
C SER A 117 4.03 -0.05 10.01
N LEU A 118 2.93 0.70 9.88
CA LEU A 118 2.86 2.12 10.23
C LEU A 118 2.90 2.39 11.75
N GLN A 119 2.67 1.38 12.58
CA GLN A 119 2.77 1.48 14.04
C GLN A 119 4.19 1.23 14.55
N THR A 120 5.08 0.71 13.73
CA THR A 120 6.47 0.42 14.09
C THR A 120 7.40 1.53 13.61
N GLU A 121 8.44 1.86 14.41
CA GLU A 121 9.39 2.94 14.08
C GLU A 121 10.29 2.65 12.86
N GLU A 122 10.34 1.41 12.39
CA GLU A 122 11.29 0.99 11.34
C GLU A 122 10.88 1.42 9.93
N ASN A 123 9.73 2.05 9.74
CA ASN A 123 9.15 2.29 8.42
C ASN A 123 9.47 3.68 7.83
N LYS A 124 10.69 4.18 8.02
CA LYS A 124 11.15 5.52 7.59
C LYS A 124 11.46 5.67 6.09
N SER A 125 11.05 4.75 5.23
CA SER A 125 11.43 4.77 3.81
C SER A 125 10.26 4.95 2.82
N VAL A 126 9.03 5.27 3.30
CA VAL A 126 7.89 5.50 2.39
C VAL A 126 8.13 6.72 1.53
N CYS A 127 8.54 7.85 2.12
CA CYS A 127 8.82 9.08 1.39
C CYS A 127 9.91 8.88 0.32
N SER A 128 10.99 8.18 0.64
CA SER A 128 12.07 7.93 -0.33
C SER A 128 11.60 7.01 -1.46
N SER A 129 10.81 5.99 -1.19
CA SER A 129 10.28 5.09 -2.22
C SER A 129 9.21 5.77 -3.09
N HIS A 130 8.34 6.60 -2.53
CA HIS A 130 7.40 7.41 -3.30
C HIS A 130 8.14 8.43 -4.18
N THR A 131 9.21 9.05 -3.66
CA THR A 131 10.06 9.94 -4.47
C THR A 131 10.69 9.17 -5.63
N ALA A 132 11.20 7.95 -5.40
CA ALA A 132 11.78 7.13 -6.47
C ALA A 132 10.74 6.76 -7.55
N ILE A 133 9.50 6.42 -7.16
CA ILE A 133 8.41 6.18 -8.11
C ILE A 133 8.10 7.44 -8.92
N LEU A 134 8.01 8.60 -8.28
CA LEU A 134 7.75 9.87 -8.96
C LEU A 134 8.86 10.24 -9.94
N GLU A 135 10.14 10.14 -9.55
CA GLU A 135 11.27 10.42 -10.44
C GLU A 135 11.30 9.46 -11.63
N ALA A 136 11.06 8.16 -11.40
CA ALA A 136 10.93 7.20 -12.50
C ALA A 136 9.75 7.52 -13.44
N LEU A 137 8.63 7.98 -12.89
CA LEU A 137 7.46 8.41 -13.67
C LEU A 137 7.74 9.62 -14.54
N LEU A 138 8.51 10.59 -14.03
CA LEU A 138 8.84 11.85 -14.73
C LEU A 138 9.94 11.65 -15.77
N HIS A 139 11.00 10.91 -15.45
CA HIS A 139 12.26 10.91 -16.18
C HIS A 139 12.77 9.52 -16.57
N GLY A 140 12.20 8.45 -15.98
CA GLY A 140 12.69 7.09 -16.13
C GLY A 140 12.15 6.34 -17.35
N SER A 141 12.69 5.15 -17.55
CA SER A 141 12.18 4.13 -18.48
C SER A 141 11.01 3.34 -17.87
N ALA A 142 10.42 2.44 -18.65
CA ALA A 142 9.41 1.51 -18.14
C ALA A 142 9.99 0.53 -17.10
N ASP A 143 11.27 0.18 -17.24
CA ASP A 143 11.96 -0.70 -16.30
C ASP A 143 12.24 0.05 -14.98
N ASP A 144 12.64 1.33 -15.03
CA ASP A 144 12.84 2.15 -13.81
C ASP A 144 11.53 2.30 -13.02
N VAL A 145 10.40 2.51 -13.70
CA VAL A 145 9.08 2.54 -13.06
C VAL A 145 8.75 1.20 -12.39
N SER A 146 9.01 0.10 -13.10
CA SER A 146 8.74 -1.25 -12.59
C SER A 146 9.59 -1.57 -11.36
N GLU A 147 10.88 -1.24 -11.40
CA GLU A 147 11.83 -1.47 -10.31
C GLU A 147 11.48 -0.61 -9.07
N ALA A 148 11.21 0.68 -9.27
CA ALA A 148 10.83 1.58 -8.17
C ALA A 148 9.54 1.12 -7.48
N LEU A 149 8.52 0.72 -8.27
CA LEU A 149 7.26 0.22 -7.74
C LEU A 149 7.45 -1.13 -7.02
N GLU A 150 8.19 -2.07 -7.61
CA GLU A 150 8.47 -3.38 -7.00
C GLU A 150 9.22 -3.23 -5.68
N SER A 151 10.26 -2.37 -5.65
CA SER A 151 11.00 -2.05 -4.44
C SER A 151 10.08 -1.50 -3.36
N HIS A 152 9.19 -0.55 -3.71
CA HIS A 152 8.21 0.01 -2.78
C HIS A 152 7.24 -1.04 -2.26
N LEU A 153 6.60 -1.80 -3.14
CA LEU A 153 5.57 -2.76 -2.77
C LEU A 153 6.14 -3.99 -2.03
N SER A 154 7.39 -4.40 -2.31
CA SER A 154 8.01 -5.57 -1.66
C SER A 154 8.37 -5.37 -0.18
N ARG A 155 8.29 -4.14 0.32
CA ARG A 155 8.56 -3.80 1.74
C ARG A 155 7.67 -4.55 2.72
N TYR A 156 6.48 -4.97 2.29
CA TYR A 156 5.60 -5.79 3.14
C TYR A 156 6.28 -7.06 3.65
N LYS A 157 7.24 -7.63 2.93
CA LYS A 157 7.97 -8.86 3.32
C LYS A 157 8.70 -8.68 4.65
N GLN A 158 9.34 -7.51 4.84
CA GLN A 158 9.99 -7.16 6.10
C GLN A 158 8.96 -6.96 7.21
N SER A 159 7.86 -6.25 6.93
CA SER A 159 6.78 -6.03 7.89
C SER A 159 6.10 -7.34 8.32
N VAL A 160 5.93 -8.28 7.39
CA VAL A 160 5.42 -9.64 7.68
C VAL A 160 6.39 -10.39 8.58
N ALA A 161 7.69 -10.39 8.25
CA ALA A 161 8.70 -11.08 9.06
C ALA A 161 8.71 -10.55 10.50
N GLN A 162 8.64 -9.24 10.68
CA GLN A 162 8.57 -8.59 11.98
C GLN A 162 7.26 -8.93 12.71
N ALA A 163 6.11 -8.76 12.07
CA ALA A 163 4.82 -9.06 12.69
C ALA A 163 4.72 -10.54 13.10
N ARG A 164 5.20 -11.46 12.25
CA ARG A 164 5.19 -12.91 12.53
C ARG A 164 6.13 -13.29 13.66
N SER A 165 7.24 -12.57 13.85
CA SER A 165 8.15 -12.82 14.97
C SER A 165 7.54 -12.48 16.33
N VAL A 166 6.61 -11.53 16.37
CA VAL A 166 5.93 -11.07 17.60
C VAL A 166 4.60 -11.82 17.82
N HIS A 167 3.88 -12.08 16.73
CA HIS A 167 2.51 -12.62 16.70
C HIS A 167 2.37 -13.74 15.67
N PRO A 168 3.08 -14.88 15.83
CA PRO A 168 3.01 -15.99 14.87
C PRO A 168 1.59 -16.54 14.70
N GLU A 169 0.76 -16.49 15.77
CA GLU A 169 -0.63 -16.95 15.79
C GLU A 169 -1.57 -16.15 14.87
N TYR A 170 -1.14 -14.98 14.39
CA TYR A 170 -1.94 -14.16 13.47
C TYR A 170 -1.75 -14.53 12.02
N PHE A 171 -0.94 -15.53 11.70
CA PHE A 171 -0.58 -15.90 10.34
C PHE A 171 -0.86 -17.36 10.02
N ILE A 172 -1.25 -17.62 8.77
CA ILE A 172 -1.32 -18.96 8.16
C ILE A 172 -0.66 -18.92 6.79
N ASP A 173 -0.06 -20.04 6.40
CA ASP A 173 0.69 -20.22 5.13
C ASP A 173 -0.15 -20.92 4.04
N GLU A 174 -1.42 -21.29 4.30
CA GLU A 174 -2.28 -22.13 3.44
C GLU A 174 -2.99 -21.35 2.34
#